data_397b617921982eb11437041af85327c6
#
_entry.id   397b617921982eb11437041af85327c6
#
_cell.length_a   1.000
_cell.length_b   1.000
_cell.length_c   1.000
_cell.angle_alpha   90.00
_cell.angle_beta   90.00
_cell.angle_gamma   90.00
#
_symmetry.space_group_name_H-M   'P 1'
#
loop_
_entity.id
_entity.type
_entity.pdbx_description
1 polymer ?
#
loop_
_entity_poly.entity_id
_entity_poly.type
_entity_poly.pdbx_seq_one_letter_code
_entity_poly.pdbx_strand_id
1 'polypeptide(L)'
;MKSKFLFILFLFVFTFFGYSQKMKFKVTGVKDSTVFLIKYYGQKLFYADTAVLKNGYVEFDGKKQQPGIMGLYLPDQKFFEFIYNNEEIHLETSAPDYTPNLKVKKSVENSIFLPYVKFITDKKTQVGRLSEQKSKLKETDPSYKSIVEQIDNLNLEVETYQLDLIKNNPDKLVAKIVKMSREIEVPEPPKNEKGEPIDPDFRFKYYRAHYWDNVDLNDDRLVNNPVFHNKMEYYFTKMMLQHWDTVIYYSFDFCDKLNPKSKIFEYVVGWITSTYGKSQIMGMDKVYTYMRNRYYCSKNSEGKSPAFWVAEDKFKDLCEKIQIEMNLVMGVRPPNLILKDSTDNKWHNLYEVAQKSEYTVLYFWDPECGHCKKTTPKLQTLYDKKFRERNIEIFAVGKAVGKDFEAWKKFIRENKMTFINVAVTDKLYEIAKKDPNSLVPVPGDNRPKPTTLESLNYQTSYDIFSTPQVYILDKEGKIIAKRVSISQIEEMLDALQGKKDLPKLFPPDPEEDKQMQQH
;
A
#
# COMPACT_ATOMS: atom_id res chain seq x y z
N MET A 1 9.97 49.82 67.96
CA MET A 1 10.10 48.35 67.85
C MET A 1 9.97 47.99 66.38
N LYS A 2 11.10 47.74 65.70
CA LYS A 2 11.10 47.32 64.31
C LYS A 2 11.35 45.79 64.25
N SER A 3 10.30 45.01 63.91
CA SER A 3 10.42 43.56 63.71
C SER A 3 11.08 43.29 62.35
N LYS A 4 12.21 42.61 62.32
CA LYS A 4 12.87 42.10 61.14
C LYS A 4 12.32 40.70 60.86
N PHE A 5 11.55 40.56 59.78
CA PHE A 5 11.14 39.25 59.24
C PHE A 5 12.31 38.70 58.39
N LEU A 6 12.86 37.60 58.85
CA LEU A 6 13.90 36.84 58.13
C LEU A 6 13.22 35.87 57.16
N PHE A 7 13.28 36.13 55.87
CA PHE A 7 12.80 35.24 54.81
C PHE A 7 13.88 34.20 54.53
N ILE A 8 13.67 32.97 54.99
CA ILE A 8 14.56 31.85 54.64
C ILE A 8 14.09 31.29 53.30
N LEU A 9 14.86 31.59 52.24
CA LEU A 9 14.68 31.06 50.88
C LEU A 9 15.19 29.61 50.85
N PHE A 10 14.27 28.65 50.88
CA PHE A 10 14.61 27.24 50.65
C PHE A 10 14.86 27.02 49.17
N LEU A 11 16.14 26.96 48.78
CA LEU A 11 16.57 26.57 47.44
C LEU A 11 16.35 25.06 47.30
N PHE A 12 15.24 24.66 46.67
CA PHE A 12 15.05 23.29 46.20
C PHE A 12 16.01 23.07 45.01
N VAL A 13 17.16 22.47 45.29
CA VAL A 13 18.04 21.94 44.24
C VAL A 13 17.38 20.69 43.68
N PHE A 14 16.64 20.85 42.59
CA PHE A 14 16.23 19.73 41.76
C PHE A 14 17.50 19.16 41.10
N THR A 15 18.08 18.17 41.72
CA THR A 15 19.06 17.31 41.04
C THR A 15 18.34 16.55 39.94
N PHE A 16 18.41 17.03 38.71
CA PHE A 16 18.10 16.24 37.55
C PHE A 16 19.13 15.09 37.51
N PHE A 17 18.75 13.94 38.03
CA PHE A 17 19.43 12.70 37.71
C PHE A 17 19.22 12.44 36.20
N GLY A 18 20.16 12.91 35.41
CA GLY A 18 20.23 12.57 34.00
C GLY A 18 20.45 11.06 33.91
N TYR A 19 19.36 10.29 33.66
CA TYR A 19 19.48 8.88 33.38
C TYR A 19 20.44 8.69 32.20
N SER A 20 21.53 7.96 32.43
CA SER A 20 22.42 7.51 31.38
C SER A 20 21.59 6.63 30.41
N GLN A 21 21.54 7.00 29.13
CA GLN A 21 20.88 6.20 28.09
C GLN A 21 21.91 5.45 27.25
N LYS A 22 23.03 5.03 27.87
CA LYS A 22 24.09 4.28 27.21
C LYS A 22 23.64 2.85 26.95
N MET A 23 23.94 2.37 25.76
CA MET A 23 23.75 0.97 25.37
C MET A 23 25.12 0.30 25.30
N LYS A 24 25.41 -0.57 26.27
CA LYS A 24 26.69 -1.29 26.40
C LYS A 24 26.51 -2.76 26.06
N PHE A 25 27.38 -3.27 25.23
CA PHE A 25 27.36 -4.67 24.85
C PHE A 25 28.76 -5.28 25.10
N LYS A 26 28.74 -6.48 25.69
CA LYS A 26 29.92 -7.35 25.77
C LYS A 26 29.67 -8.57 24.89
N VAL A 27 30.48 -8.72 23.86
CA VAL A 27 30.37 -9.81 22.87
C VAL A 27 31.69 -10.56 22.87
N THR A 28 31.68 -11.79 23.35
CA THR A 28 32.88 -12.64 23.41
C THR A 28 32.95 -13.60 22.21
N GLY A 29 34.16 -14.02 21.82
CA GLY A 29 34.38 -14.92 20.69
C GLY A 29 34.29 -14.23 19.30
N VAL A 30 34.29 -12.88 19.27
CA VAL A 30 34.33 -12.08 18.03
C VAL A 30 35.63 -11.26 18.05
N LYS A 31 36.27 -11.12 16.90
CA LYS A 31 37.45 -10.26 16.73
C LYS A 31 37.03 -8.79 16.75
N ASP A 32 37.95 -7.92 17.19
CA ASP A 32 37.78 -6.49 17.12
C ASP A 32 37.44 -6.05 15.69
N SER A 33 36.34 -5.34 15.53
CA SER A 33 35.78 -4.98 14.22
C SER A 33 34.67 -3.94 14.34
N THR A 34 34.27 -3.38 13.21
CA THR A 34 33.10 -2.52 13.13
C THR A 34 31.83 -3.34 13.31
N VAL A 35 30.92 -2.84 14.14
CA VAL A 35 29.60 -3.39 14.40
C VAL A 35 28.54 -2.30 14.20
N PHE A 36 27.32 -2.71 13.91
CA PHE A 36 26.26 -1.78 13.59
C PHE A 36 25.08 -1.96 14.55
N LEU A 37 24.60 -0.86 15.07
CA LEU A 37 23.29 -0.79 15.68
C LEU A 37 22.26 -0.75 14.58
N ILE A 38 21.27 -1.64 14.60
CA ILE A 38 20.16 -1.68 13.64
C ILE A 38 18.85 -1.45 14.36
N LYS A 39 17.87 -0.88 13.65
CA LYS A 39 16.54 -0.60 14.17
C LYS A 39 15.46 -1.00 13.17
N TYR A 40 14.31 -1.37 13.69
CA TYR A 40 13.12 -1.55 12.87
C TYR A 40 12.43 -0.22 12.57
N TYR A 41 11.84 -0.13 11.38
CA TYR A 41 10.76 0.78 11.02
C TYR A 41 9.74 -0.05 10.22
N GLY A 42 8.63 -0.39 10.86
CA GLY A 42 7.78 -1.48 10.40
C GLY A 42 8.55 -2.79 10.38
N GLN A 43 8.54 -3.52 9.24
CA GLN A 43 9.32 -4.75 9.09
C GLN A 43 10.75 -4.54 8.54
N LYS A 44 11.09 -3.32 8.11
CA LYS A 44 12.40 -3.05 7.52
C LYS A 44 13.43 -2.72 8.57
N LEU A 45 14.63 -3.28 8.39
CA LEU A 45 15.80 -2.99 9.20
C LEU A 45 16.62 -1.85 8.56
N PHE A 46 17.05 -0.92 9.39
CA PHE A 46 17.91 0.19 9.00
C PHE A 46 19.12 0.29 9.92
N TYR A 47 20.25 0.71 9.40
CA TYR A 47 21.40 1.08 10.21
C TYR A 47 21.03 2.33 11.04
N ALA A 48 21.24 2.22 12.35
CA ALA A 48 20.94 3.29 13.31
C ALA A 48 22.19 4.02 13.78
N ASP A 49 23.29 3.29 14.00
CA ASP A 49 24.59 3.84 14.43
C ASP A 49 25.71 2.82 14.12
N THR A 50 26.95 3.28 14.22
CA THR A 50 28.14 2.46 13.94
C THR A 50 29.17 2.68 15.04
N ALA A 51 29.78 1.60 15.54
CA ALA A 51 30.85 1.66 16.52
C ALA A 51 31.87 0.54 16.32
N VAL A 52 33.02 0.64 16.98
CA VAL A 52 34.05 -0.38 16.93
C VAL A 52 34.00 -1.23 18.20
N LEU A 53 33.82 -2.55 18.01
CA LEU A 53 33.98 -3.54 19.07
C LEU A 53 35.49 -3.63 19.41
N LYS A 54 35.86 -3.37 20.65
CA LYS A 54 37.24 -3.46 21.13
C LYS A 54 37.31 -4.33 22.39
N ASN A 55 38.17 -5.34 22.38
CA ASN A 55 38.32 -6.29 23.50
C ASN A 55 36.96 -6.89 23.94
N GLY A 56 36.06 -7.11 22.98
CA GLY A 56 34.73 -7.63 23.24
C GLY A 56 33.71 -6.59 23.78
N TYR A 57 34.01 -5.30 23.80
CA TYR A 57 33.10 -4.26 24.29
C TYR A 57 32.76 -3.24 23.20
N VAL A 58 31.49 -2.83 23.17
CA VAL A 58 31.00 -1.73 22.34
C VAL A 58 29.95 -0.93 23.09
N GLU A 59 29.90 0.38 22.86
CA GLU A 59 28.94 1.30 23.49
C GLU A 59 28.33 2.22 22.43
N PHE A 60 27.02 2.48 22.54
CA PHE A 60 26.28 3.44 21.71
C PHE A 60 25.55 4.46 22.61
N ASP A 61 25.32 5.64 22.05
CA ASP A 61 24.54 6.69 22.71
C ASP A 61 23.04 6.51 22.41
N GLY A 62 22.29 6.02 23.39
CA GLY A 62 20.84 5.83 23.26
C GLY A 62 20.04 7.11 23.07
N LYS A 63 20.56 8.29 23.50
CA LYS A 63 19.86 9.58 23.29
C LYS A 63 19.65 9.92 21.82
N LYS A 64 20.43 9.31 20.92
CA LYS A 64 20.29 9.46 19.47
C LYS A 64 19.28 8.49 18.85
N GLN A 65 18.74 7.58 19.65
CA GLN A 65 17.88 6.51 19.17
C GLN A 65 16.43 6.71 19.61
N GLN A 66 15.53 6.11 18.85
CA GLN A 66 14.10 6.07 19.18
C GLN A 66 13.75 4.73 19.83
N PRO A 67 12.81 4.70 20.78
CA PRO A 67 12.33 3.46 21.39
C PRO A 67 11.74 2.49 20.36
N GLY A 68 12.01 1.19 20.56
CA GLY A 68 11.53 0.13 19.67
C GLY A 68 12.35 -1.14 19.82
N ILE A 69 12.14 -2.09 18.91
CA ILE A 69 13.01 -3.26 18.76
C ILE A 69 14.24 -2.84 17.95
N MET A 70 15.40 -3.10 18.50
CA MET A 70 16.70 -2.86 17.89
C MET A 70 17.51 -4.13 17.84
N GLY A 71 18.61 -4.13 17.11
CA GLY A 71 19.55 -5.23 17.08
C GLY A 71 20.99 -4.75 17.03
N LEU A 72 21.91 -5.62 17.49
CA LEU A 72 23.35 -5.48 17.26
C LEU A 72 23.76 -6.41 16.13
N TYR A 73 24.17 -5.84 14.99
CA TYR A 73 24.63 -6.57 13.82
C TYR A 73 26.15 -6.73 13.88
N LEU A 74 26.60 -7.97 13.76
CA LEU A 74 27.96 -8.41 14.01
C LEU A 74 28.68 -8.81 12.69
N PRO A 75 30.01 -8.93 12.69
CA PRO A 75 30.82 -9.15 11.47
C PRO A 75 30.53 -10.47 10.73
N ASP A 76 30.05 -11.48 11.43
CA ASP A 76 29.63 -12.77 10.86
C ASP A 76 28.25 -12.73 10.20
N GLN A 77 27.71 -11.53 9.95
CA GLN A 77 26.40 -11.25 9.35
C GLN A 77 25.21 -11.76 10.18
N LYS A 78 25.42 -12.00 11.47
CA LYS A 78 24.38 -12.33 12.44
C LYS A 78 24.06 -11.13 13.29
N PHE A 79 22.87 -11.13 13.88
CA PHE A 79 22.46 -10.12 14.85
C PHE A 79 21.60 -10.76 15.95
N PHE A 80 21.50 -10.08 17.06
CA PHE A 80 20.52 -10.38 18.09
C PHE A 80 19.67 -9.15 18.38
N GLU A 81 18.44 -9.37 18.77
CA GLU A 81 17.46 -8.32 19.04
C GLU A 81 17.34 -8.02 20.52
N PHE A 82 16.99 -6.79 20.81
CA PHE A 82 16.67 -6.31 22.14
C PHE A 82 15.69 -5.14 22.06
N ILE A 83 15.01 -4.82 23.17
CA ILE A 83 14.15 -3.64 23.27
C ILE A 83 14.95 -2.46 23.81
N TYR A 84 14.88 -1.32 23.15
CA TYR A 84 15.30 -0.04 23.67
C TYR A 84 14.10 0.84 24.00
N ASN A 85 14.03 1.37 25.24
CA ASN A 85 12.94 2.24 25.68
C ASN A 85 13.47 3.37 26.59
N ASN A 86 14.39 4.19 26.06
CA ASN A 86 15.00 5.34 26.76
C ASN A 86 15.67 4.97 28.10
N GLU A 87 16.20 3.77 28.22
CA GLU A 87 16.87 3.27 29.42
C GLU A 87 18.36 2.96 29.17
N GLU A 88 19.13 2.79 30.24
CA GLU A 88 20.48 2.25 30.12
C GLU A 88 20.41 0.73 29.89
N ILE A 89 21.11 0.26 28.87
CA ILE A 89 21.19 -1.14 28.51
C ILE A 89 22.62 -1.67 28.70
N HIS A 90 22.73 -2.81 29.37
CA HIS A 90 23.98 -3.60 29.39
C HIS A 90 23.63 -5.07 29.15
N LEU A 91 24.04 -5.57 27.97
CA LEU A 91 23.84 -6.94 27.55
C LEU A 91 25.18 -7.64 27.29
N GLU A 92 25.24 -8.94 27.58
CA GLU A 92 26.41 -9.78 27.31
C GLU A 92 25.99 -10.99 26.48
N THR A 93 26.82 -11.38 25.51
CA THR A 93 26.61 -12.57 24.69
C THR A 93 27.92 -13.15 24.19
N SER A 94 27.87 -14.31 23.52
CA SER A 94 29.03 -14.96 22.94
C SER A 94 28.71 -15.62 21.61
N ALA A 95 29.69 -15.62 20.71
CA ALA A 95 29.67 -16.41 19.47
C ALA A 95 29.66 -17.93 19.78
N PRO A 96 29.15 -18.80 18.85
CA PRO A 96 28.50 -18.42 17.60
C PRO A 96 26.97 -18.14 17.75
N ASP A 97 26.41 -18.40 18.96
CA ASP A 97 24.96 -18.42 19.22
C ASP A 97 24.54 -17.23 20.10
N TYR A 98 24.51 -16.05 19.50
CA TYR A 98 24.31 -14.79 20.23
C TYR A 98 22.99 -14.73 21.00
N THR A 99 21.86 -15.09 20.38
CA THR A 99 20.54 -15.00 21.01
C THR A 99 20.37 -15.99 22.18
N PRO A 100 20.71 -17.28 22.07
CA PRO A 100 20.66 -18.21 23.19
C PRO A 100 21.57 -17.83 24.37
N ASN A 101 22.75 -17.24 24.06
CA ASN A 101 23.75 -16.86 25.05
C ASN A 101 23.53 -15.46 25.64
N LEU A 102 22.47 -14.75 25.20
CA LEU A 102 22.22 -13.37 25.62
C LEU A 102 21.83 -13.29 27.09
N LYS A 103 22.53 -12.43 27.83
CA LYS A 103 22.35 -12.18 29.27
C LYS A 103 22.13 -10.70 29.52
N VAL A 104 21.14 -10.38 30.33
CA VAL A 104 20.85 -9.00 30.76
C VAL A 104 21.62 -8.70 32.04
N LYS A 105 22.48 -7.67 32.01
CA LYS A 105 23.13 -7.11 33.20
C LYS A 105 22.40 -5.87 33.71
N LYS A 106 21.87 -5.06 32.78
CA LYS A 106 21.07 -3.89 33.10
C LYS A 106 20.13 -3.58 31.95
N SER A 107 18.85 -3.64 32.18
CA SER A 107 17.73 -3.20 31.35
C SER A 107 16.43 -3.72 31.96
N VAL A 108 15.47 -2.86 32.16
CA VAL A 108 14.15 -3.27 32.66
C VAL A 108 13.39 -4.00 31.56
N GLU A 109 13.31 -3.42 30.36
CA GLU A 109 12.59 -4.04 29.23
C GLU A 109 13.17 -5.40 28.87
N ASN A 110 14.49 -5.53 28.75
CA ASN A 110 15.12 -6.77 28.31
C ASN A 110 15.13 -7.87 29.38
N SER A 111 15.05 -7.50 30.68
CA SER A 111 14.89 -8.48 31.76
C SER A 111 13.55 -9.21 31.70
N ILE A 112 12.55 -8.61 31.02
CA ILE A 112 11.24 -9.20 30.77
C ILE A 112 11.20 -9.83 29.38
N PHE A 113 11.74 -9.15 28.37
CA PHE A 113 11.67 -9.56 26.97
C PHE A 113 12.42 -10.86 26.69
N LEU A 114 13.68 -11.01 27.15
CA LEU A 114 14.49 -12.17 26.81
C LEU A 114 13.95 -13.48 27.42
N PRO A 115 13.51 -13.54 28.70
CA PRO A 115 12.83 -14.71 29.24
C PRO A 115 11.54 -15.05 28.47
N TYR A 116 10.76 -14.04 28.08
CA TYR A 116 9.55 -14.23 27.27
C TYR A 116 9.87 -14.85 25.90
N VAL A 117 10.85 -14.29 25.16
CA VAL A 117 11.26 -14.83 23.85
C VAL A 117 11.73 -16.29 23.97
N LYS A 118 12.53 -16.59 25.01
CA LYS A 118 13.00 -17.96 25.25
C LYS A 118 11.83 -18.91 25.54
N PHE A 119 10.91 -18.51 26.42
CA PHE A 119 9.73 -19.30 26.76
C PHE A 119 8.85 -19.58 25.53
N ILE A 120 8.52 -18.53 24.73
CA ILE A 120 7.70 -18.68 23.53
C ILE A 120 8.38 -19.57 22.47
N THR A 121 9.69 -19.43 22.30
CA THR A 121 10.44 -20.25 21.34
C THR A 121 10.43 -21.72 21.72
N ASP A 122 10.60 -22.03 23.01
CA ASP A 122 10.51 -23.39 23.54
C ASP A 122 9.11 -23.98 23.32
N LYS A 123 8.05 -23.25 23.73
CA LYS A 123 6.66 -23.70 23.56
C LYS A 123 6.28 -23.90 22.10
N LYS A 124 6.66 -22.99 21.20
CA LYS A 124 6.46 -23.14 19.75
C LYS A 124 7.14 -24.37 19.18
N THR A 125 8.35 -24.68 19.66
CA THR A 125 9.06 -25.88 19.26
C THR A 125 8.33 -27.14 19.69
N GLN A 126 7.81 -27.18 20.93
CA GLN A 126 7.02 -28.30 21.44
C GLN A 126 5.72 -28.49 20.65
N VAL A 127 4.96 -27.39 20.43
CA VAL A 127 3.72 -27.42 19.62
C VAL A 127 4.01 -27.88 18.18
N GLY A 128 5.12 -27.43 17.59
CA GLY A 128 5.51 -27.85 16.25
C GLY A 128 5.74 -29.36 16.14
N ARG A 129 6.46 -29.96 17.11
CA ARG A 129 6.68 -31.41 17.16
C ARG A 129 5.37 -32.20 17.34
N LEU A 130 4.50 -31.75 18.25
CA LEU A 130 3.19 -32.38 18.47
C LEU A 130 2.27 -32.25 17.25
N SER A 131 2.30 -31.09 16.57
CA SER A 131 1.52 -30.88 15.34
C SER A 131 1.99 -31.78 14.20
N GLU A 132 3.30 -32.01 14.07
CA GLU A 132 3.84 -32.97 13.11
C GLU A 132 3.42 -34.40 13.43
N GLN A 133 3.42 -34.81 14.72
CA GLN A 133 2.91 -36.10 15.13
C GLN A 133 1.41 -36.24 14.84
N LYS A 134 0.61 -35.22 15.18
CA LYS A 134 -0.82 -35.18 14.92
C LYS A 134 -1.16 -35.35 13.43
N SER A 135 -0.40 -34.73 12.54
CA SER A 135 -0.63 -34.79 11.11
C SER A 135 -0.49 -36.20 10.49
N LYS A 136 0.18 -37.11 11.20
CA LYS A 136 0.39 -38.51 10.78
C LYS A 136 -0.70 -39.46 11.31
N LEU A 137 -1.59 -38.97 12.16
CA LEU A 137 -2.67 -39.75 12.81
C LEU A 137 -4.02 -39.43 12.19
N LYS A 138 -4.94 -40.40 12.24
CA LYS A 138 -6.36 -40.17 11.97
C LYS A 138 -7.05 -39.67 13.24
N GLU A 139 -8.10 -38.89 13.12
CA GLU A 139 -8.88 -38.40 14.28
C GLU A 139 -9.44 -39.50 15.16
N THR A 140 -9.65 -40.70 14.60
CA THR A 140 -10.11 -41.90 15.31
C THR A 140 -9.01 -42.62 16.09
N ASP A 141 -7.73 -42.21 15.95
CA ASP A 141 -6.61 -42.79 16.66
C ASP A 141 -6.66 -42.37 18.15
N PRO A 142 -6.51 -43.29 19.11
CA PRO A 142 -6.49 -42.94 20.52
C PRO A 142 -5.46 -41.89 20.89
N SER A 143 -4.30 -41.89 20.22
CA SER A 143 -3.22 -40.93 20.45
C SER A 143 -3.53 -39.51 19.95
N TYR A 144 -4.45 -39.37 18.97
CA TYR A 144 -4.80 -38.06 18.40
C TYR A 144 -5.36 -37.11 19.46
N LYS A 145 -6.34 -37.60 20.26
CA LYS A 145 -6.97 -36.79 21.33
C LYS A 145 -5.96 -36.36 22.38
N SER A 146 -5.06 -37.27 22.81
CA SER A 146 -4.02 -36.94 23.78
C SER A 146 -3.05 -35.86 23.25
N ILE A 147 -2.70 -35.89 21.97
CA ILE A 147 -1.83 -34.86 21.38
C ILE A 147 -2.56 -33.51 21.29
N VAL A 148 -3.85 -33.49 20.95
CA VAL A 148 -4.65 -32.25 20.96
C VAL A 148 -4.64 -31.65 22.35
N GLU A 149 -4.94 -32.43 23.41
CA GLU A 149 -4.93 -31.96 24.80
C GLU A 149 -3.54 -31.42 25.22
N GLN A 150 -2.44 -32.03 24.77
CA GLN A 150 -1.11 -31.49 25.05
C GLN A 150 -0.86 -30.14 24.34
N ILE A 151 -1.29 -29.98 23.09
CA ILE A 151 -1.17 -28.72 22.35
C ILE A 151 -2.00 -27.64 23.07
N ASP A 152 -3.23 -27.95 23.48
CA ASP A 152 -4.12 -27.02 24.16
C ASP A 152 -3.54 -26.55 25.50
N ASN A 153 -2.94 -27.47 26.26
CA ASN A 153 -2.25 -27.13 27.51
C ASN A 153 -1.05 -26.22 27.27
N LEU A 154 -0.23 -26.47 26.23
CA LEU A 154 0.90 -25.60 25.90
C LEU A 154 0.43 -24.20 25.48
N ASN A 155 -0.67 -24.10 24.72
CA ASN A 155 -1.27 -22.83 24.35
C ASN A 155 -1.80 -22.07 25.56
N LEU A 156 -2.43 -22.76 26.51
CA LEU A 156 -2.91 -22.17 27.77
C LEU A 156 -1.75 -21.65 28.64
N GLU A 157 -0.63 -22.38 28.70
CA GLU A 157 0.58 -21.90 29.40
C GLU A 157 1.12 -20.62 28.75
N VAL A 158 1.15 -20.55 27.42
CA VAL A 158 1.58 -19.34 26.68
C VAL A 158 0.65 -18.18 26.98
N GLU A 159 -0.65 -18.40 26.92
CA GLU A 159 -1.65 -17.38 27.21
C GLU A 159 -1.54 -16.84 28.63
N THR A 160 -1.45 -17.75 29.63
CA THR A 160 -1.30 -17.38 31.05
C THR A 160 -0.04 -16.52 31.23
N TYR A 161 1.09 -16.94 30.67
CA TYR A 161 2.34 -16.18 30.77
C TYR A 161 2.21 -14.77 30.14
N GLN A 162 1.57 -14.67 28.97
CA GLN A 162 1.34 -13.38 28.32
C GLN A 162 0.45 -12.47 29.15
N LEU A 163 -0.65 -12.97 29.69
CA LEU A 163 -1.58 -12.20 30.53
C LEU A 163 -0.89 -11.71 31.82
N ASP A 164 -0.12 -12.55 32.48
CA ASP A 164 0.64 -12.17 33.67
C ASP A 164 1.72 -11.12 33.35
N LEU A 165 2.43 -11.28 32.24
CA LEU A 165 3.43 -10.31 31.80
C LEU A 165 2.78 -8.93 31.57
N ILE A 166 1.65 -8.88 30.86
CA ILE A 166 0.92 -7.65 30.56
C ILE A 166 0.40 -7.00 31.85
N LYS A 167 -0.22 -7.79 32.73
CA LYS A 167 -0.80 -7.33 34.00
C LYS A 167 0.27 -6.73 34.93
N ASN A 168 1.42 -7.38 35.03
CA ASN A 168 2.49 -6.97 35.94
C ASN A 168 3.37 -5.84 35.38
N ASN A 169 3.26 -5.52 34.07
CA ASN A 169 4.13 -4.54 33.39
C ASN A 169 3.36 -3.60 32.45
N PRO A 170 2.22 -2.99 32.83
CA PRO A 170 1.30 -2.31 31.92
C PRO A 170 1.93 -1.15 31.13
N ASP A 171 2.92 -0.47 31.70
CA ASP A 171 3.58 0.71 31.10
C ASP A 171 4.82 0.36 30.26
N LYS A 172 5.22 -0.91 30.23
CA LYS A 172 6.43 -1.33 29.52
C LYS A 172 6.15 -1.55 28.04
N LEU A 173 7.13 -1.20 27.21
CA LEU A 173 7.02 -1.39 25.76
C LEU A 173 6.89 -2.89 25.40
N VAL A 174 7.63 -3.76 26.10
CA VAL A 174 7.51 -5.22 25.93
C VAL A 174 6.07 -5.70 26.18
N ALA A 175 5.41 -5.21 27.22
CA ALA A 175 4.04 -5.62 27.52
C ALA A 175 3.04 -5.15 26.47
N LYS A 176 3.22 -3.95 25.90
CA LYS A 176 2.41 -3.45 24.77
C LYS A 176 2.63 -4.27 23.51
N ILE A 177 3.88 -4.66 23.20
CA ILE A 177 4.20 -5.53 22.06
C ILE A 177 3.56 -6.93 22.26
N VAL A 178 3.68 -7.50 23.46
CA VAL A 178 3.07 -8.81 23.77
C VAL A 178 1.55 -8.73 23.68
N LYS A 179 0.92 -7.70 24.27
CA LYS A 179 -0.53 -7.49 24.16
C LYS A 179 -0.99 -7.41 22.70
N MET A 180 -0.30 -6.63 21.89
CA MET A 180 -0.60 -6.47 20.46
C MET A 180 -0.47 -7.78 19.68
N SER A 181 0.44 -8.67 20.07
CA SER A 181 0.65 -9.96 19.41
C SER A 181 -0.42 -11.02 19.74
N ARG A 182 -1.26 -10.78 20.74
CA ARG A 182 -2.32 -11.72 21.13
C ARG A 182 -3.45 -11.71 20.12
N GLU A 183 -3.99 -12.90 19.88
CA GLU A 183 -5.23 -13.06 19.10
C GLU A 183 -6.45 -12.53 19.87
N ILE A 184 -7.50 -12.22 19.13
CA ILE A 184 -8.78 -11.80 19.70
C ILE A 184 -9.61 -13.04 20.00
N GLU A 185 -10.08 -13.15 21.23
CA GLU A 185 -11.02 -14.18 21.61
C GLU A 185 -12.41 -13.89 21.02
N VAL A 186 -12.88 -14.81 20.19
CA VAL A 186 -14.19 -14.68 19.56
C VAL A 186 -15.20 -15.50 20.36
N PRO A 187 -16.22 -14.87 20.94
CA PRO A 187 -17.25 -15.59 21.69
C PRO A 187 -18.07 -16.52 20.79
N GLU A 188 -18.78 -17.47 21.42
CA GLU A 188 -19.71 -18.32 20.68
C GLU A 188 -20.80 -17.45 20.02
N PRO A 189 -21.14 -17.74 18.74
CA PRO A 189 -22.17 -16.99 18.03
C PRO A 189 -23.54 -17.19 18.71
N PRO A 190 -24.36 -16.13 18.80
CA PRO A 190 -25.75 -16.26 19.23
C PRO A 190 -26.49 -17.27 18.35
N LYS A 191 -27.27 -18.15 18.99
CA LYS A 191 -28.01 -19.22 18.32
C LYS A 191 -29.53 -18.96 18.31
N ASN A 192 -30.19 -19.40 17.25
CA ASN A 192 -31.65 -19.42 17.16
C ASN A 192 -32.25 -20.57 17.97
N GLU A 193 -33.58 -20.69 18.02
CA GLU A 193 -34.31 -21.76 18.73
C GLU A 193 -33.95 -23.17 18.23
N LYS A 194 -33.40 -23.31 17.04
CA LYS A 194 -32.94 -24.58 16.47
C LYS A 194 -31.47 -24.90 16.77
N GLY A 195 -30.78 -24.02 17.52
CA GLY A 195 -29.38 -24.19 17.88
C GLY A 195 -28.38 -23.77 16.77
N GLU A 196 -28.84 -23.15 15.69
CA GLU A 196 -28.01 -22.67 14.58
C GLU A 196 -27.56 -21.23 14.83
N PRO A 197 -26.36 -20.81 14.38
CA PRO A 197 -25.93 -19.41 14.45
C PRO A 197 -26.94 -18.49 13.76
N ILE A 198 -27.34 -17.40 14.41
CA ILE A 198 -28.22 -16.36 13.85
C ILE A 198 -27.51 -15.67 12.66
N ASP A 199 -26.22 -15.42 12.78
CA ASP A 199 -25.37 -14.88 11.73
C ASP A 199 -24.23 -15.86 11.44
N PRO A 200 -24.22 -16.53 10.27
CA PRO A 200 -23.15 -17.46 9.89
C PRO A 200 -21.77 -16.80 9.87
N ASP A 201 -21.70 -15.50 9.60
CA ASP A 201 -20.45 -14.72 9.51
C ASP A 201 -20.04 -14.10 10.84
N PHE A 202 -20.77 -14.36 11.94
CA PHE A 202 -20.55 -13.71 13.24
C PHE A 202 -19.10 -13.75 13.69
N ARG A 203 -18.44 -14.92 13.63
CA ARG A 203 -17.05 -15.07 14.07
C ARG A 203 -16.10 -14.15 13.30
N PHE A 204 -16.25 -14.09 11.99
CA PHE A 204 -15.42 -13.23 11.15
C PHE A 204 -15.71 -11.74 11.39
N LYS A 205 -16.98 -11.35 11.46
CA LYS A 205 -17.40 -9.97 11.70
C LYS A 205 -16.91 -9.48 13.07
N TYR A 206 -17.06 -10.33 14.11
CA TYR A 206 -16.58 -10.03 15.45
C TYR A 206 -15.06 -9.87 15.47
N TYR A 207 -14.32 -10.85 14.96
CA TYR A 207 -12.85 -10.82 14.90
C TYR A 207 -12.34 -9.55 14.20
N ARG A 208 -12.92 -9.19 13.06
CA ARG A 208 -12.55 -7.98 12.33
C ARG A 208 -12.87 -6.69 13.09
N ALA A 209 -14.01 -6.61 13.74
CA ALA A 209 -14.43 -5.44 14.51
C ALA A 209 -13.50 -5.18 15.70
N HIS A 210 -13.01 -6.25 16.35
CA HIS A 210 -12.18 -6.21 17.55
C HIS A 210 -10.67 -6.36 17.27
N TYR A 211 -10.28 -6.48 16.01
CA TYR A 211 -8.90 -6.80 15.62
C TYR A 211 -7.84 -5.87 16.23
N TRP A 212 -8.20 -4.63 16.47
CA TRP A 212 -7.31 -3.59 16.98
C TRP A 212 -7.41 -3.35 18.49
N ASP A 213 -8.28 -4.04 19.22
CA ASP A 213 -8.53 -3.80 20.66
C ASP A 213 -7.28 -4.01 21.53
N ASN A 214 -6.38 -4.87 21.07
CA ASN A 214 -5.11 -5.13 21.75
C ASN A 214 -3.98 -4.15 21.36
N VAL A 215 -4.24 -3.14 20.54
CA VAL A 215 -3.23 -2.21 20.03
C VAL A 215 -3.45 -0.81 20.60
N ASP A 216 -2.44 -0.25 21.26
CA ASP A 216 -2.46 1.15 21.68
C ASP A 216 -2.05 2.06 20.51
N LEU A 217 -3.02 2.46 19.70
CA LEU A 217 -2.81 3.30 18.51
C LEU A 217 -2.34 4.75 18.84
N ASN A 218 -2.17 5.09 20.11
CA ASN A 218 -1.58 6.36 20.53
C ASN A 218 -0.08 6.23 20.89
N ASP A 219 0.49 5.04 20.81
CA ASP A 219 1.88 4.77 21.14
C ASP A 219 2.76 4.69 19.89
N ASP A 220 3.36 5.80 19.50
CA ASP A 220 4.21 5.92 18.30
C ASP A 220 5.42 4.95 18.28
N ARG A 221 5.83 4.40 19.43
CA ARG A 221 6.91 3.41 19.52
C ARG A 221 6.55 2.10 18.80
N LEU A 222 5.27 1.80 18.61
CA LEU A 222 4.80 0.59 17.95
C LEU A 222 5.20 0.53 16.47
N VAL A 223 5.46 1.66 15.82
CA VAL A 223 5.97 1.69 14.44
C VAL A 223 7.38 1.08 14.33
N ASN A 224 8.15 1.14 15.43
CA ASN A 224 9.53 0.67 15.47
C ASN A 224 9.63 -0.83 15.85
N ASN A 225 8.66 -1.65 15.40
CA ASN A 225 8.71 -3.10 15.54
C ASN A 225 7.91 -3.81 14.45
N PRO A 226 8.27 -5.06 14.09
CA PRO A 226 7.61 -5.79 13.01
C PRO A 226 6.21 -6.31 13.36
N VAL A 227 5.86 -6.44 14.65
CA VAL A 227 4.55 -6.99 15.07
C VAL A 227 3.41 -6.09 14.62
N PHE A 228 3.54 -4.76 14.82
CA PHE A 228 2.56 -3.79 14.35
C PHE A 228 2.40 -3.83 12.82
N HIS A 229 3.52 -3.86 12.11
CA HIS A 229 3.51 -3.94 10.66
C HIS A 229 2.78 -5.20 10.16
N ASN A 230 3.16 -6.37 10.67
CA ASN A 230 2.57 -7.65 10.25
C ASN A 230 1.05 -7.68 10.53
N LYS A 231 0.63 -7.14 11.68
CA LYS A 231 -0.79 -7.03 12.03
C LYS A 231 -1.53 -6.11 11.06
N MET A 232 -0.96 -4.96 10.72
CA MET A 232 -1.51 -4.01 9.76
C MET A 232 -1.56 -4.60 8.35
N GLU A 233 -0.49 -5.21 7.88
CA GLU A 233 -0.43 -5.86 6.56
C GLU A 233 -1.48 -6.95 6.44
N TYR A 234 -1.59 -7.83 7.45
CA TYR A 234 -2.62 -8.87 7.46
C TYR A 234 -4.03 -8.28 7.38
N TYR A 235 -4.32 -7.24 8.17
CA TYR A 235 -5.63 -6.58 8.17
C TYR A 235 -6.01 -6.07 6.78
N PHE A 236 -5.13 -5.30 6.13
CA PHE A 236 -5.43 -4.66 4.85
C PHE A 236 -5.32 -5.61 3.64
N THR A 237 -4.49 -6.66 3.70
CA THR A 237 -4.23 -7.52 2.53
C THR A 237 -4.86 -8.90 2.59
N LYS A 238 -5.25 -9.39 3.79
CA LYS A 238 -5.78 -10.76 3.99
C LYS A 238 -7.19 -10.80 4.55
N MET A 239 -7.55 -9.89 5.47
CA MET A 239 -8.87 -9.86 6.08
C MET A 239 -9.94 -9.18 5.23
N MET A 240 -9.54 -8.42 4.22
CA MET A 240 -10.47 -7.69 3.36
C MET A 240 -10.56 -8.32 1.98
N LEU A 241 -11.77 -8.26 1.40
CA LEU A 241 -11.92 -8.46 -0.03
C LEU A 241 -11.04 -7.42 -0.75
N GLN A 242 -10.15 -7.90 -1.62
CA GLN A 242 -9.24 -7.05 -2.38
C GLN A 242 -10.00 -6.40 -3.55
N HIS A 243 -10.95 -5.54 -3.19
CA HIS A 243 -11.71 -4.67 -4.07
C HIS A 243 -11.49 -3.22 -3.61
N TRP A 244 -11.23 -2.32 -4.54
CA TRP A 244 -10.85 -0.93 -4.25
C TRP A 244 -11.81 -0.20 -3.30
N ASP A 245 -13.13 -0.33 -3.48
CA ASP A 245 -14.11 0.37 -2.62
C ASP A 245 -14.08 -0.18 -1.19
N THR A 246 -13.91 -1.50 -1.03
CA THR A 246 -13.75 -2.14 0.30
C THR A 246 -12.49 -1.63 1.00
N VAL A 247 -11.37 -1.65 0.28
CA VAL A 247 -10.08 -1.21 0.84
C VAL A 247 -10.11 0.28 1.17
N ILE A 248 -10.67 1.14 0.30
CA ILE A 248 -10.82 2.58 0.57
C ILE A 248 -11.66 2.80 1.83
N TYR A 249 -12.80 2.14 1.94
CA TYR A 249 -13.69 2.29 3.10
C TYR A 249 -12.97 1.98 4.41
N TYR A 250 -12.33 0.81 4.52
CA TYR A 250 -11.63 0.42 5.74
C TYR A 250 -10.34 1.23 5.97
N SER A 251 -9.67 1.68 4.91
CA SER A 251 -8.51 2.57 5.05
C SER A 251 -8.91 3.91 5.64
N PHE A 252 -10.01 4.50 5.20
CA PHE A 252 -10.52 5.75 5.75
C PHE A 252 -11.03 5.56 7.18
N ASP A 253 -11.84 4.52 7.43
CA ASP A 253 -12.34 4.21 8.77
C ASP A 253 -11.21 4.03 9.79
N PHE A 254 -10.13 3.39 9.40
CA PHE A 254 -8.98 3.20 10.28
C PHE A 254 -8.13 4.48 10.43
N CYS A 255 -7.74 5.11 9.34
CA CYS A 255 -6.86 6.28 9.39
C CYS A 255 -7.50 7.49 10.07
N ASP A 256 -8.82 7.69 9.91
CA ASP A 256 -9.54 8.82 10.52
C ASP A 256 -9.65 8.70 12.06
N LYS A 257 -9.42 7.51 12.63
CA LYS A 257 -9.37 7.28 14.08
C LYS A 257 -7.99 7.56 14.68
N LEU A 258 -6.96 7.70 13.85
CA LEU A 258 -5.59 7.95 14.31
C LEU A 258 -5.37 9.44 14.58
N ASN A 259 -4.45 9.73 15.51
CA ASN A 259 -3.99 11.10 15.70
C ASN A 259 -3.21 11.55 14.43
N PRO A 260 -3.67 12.59 13.71
CA PRO A 260 -3.06 13.01 12.44
C PRO A 260 -1.64 13.58 12.58
N LYS A 261 -1.16 13.79 13.81
CA LYS A 261 0.22 14.24 14.10
C LYS A 261 1.13 13.10 14.57
N SER A 262 0.62 11.87 14.68
CA SER A 262 1.37 10.71 15.19
C SER A 262 2.24 10.06 14.11
N LYS A 263 3.28 9.35 14.55
CA LYS A 263 4.10 8.50 13.67
C LYS A 263 3.35 7.28 13.16
N ILE A 264 2.39 6.78 13.93
CA ILE A 264 1.49 5.71 13.48
C ILE A 264 0.67 6.18 12.27
N PHE A 265 0.09 7.39 12.33
CA PHE A 265 -0.65 7.94 11.19
C PHE A 265 0.23 8.08 9.94
N GLU A 266 1.41 8.71 10.07
CA GLU A 266 2.39 8.80 8.98
C GLU A 266 2.69 7.42 8.38
N TYR A 267 2.97 6.44 9.23
CA TYR A 267 3.35 5.10 8.83
C TYR A 267 2.22 4.37 8.08
N VAL A 268 1.03 4.36 8.66
CA VAL A 268 -0.14 3.65 8.10
C VAL A 268 -0.57 4.27 6.78
N VAL A 269 -0.74 5.59 6.72
CA VAL A 269 -1.11 6.31 5.50
C VAL A 269 -0.06 6.08 4.41
N GLY A 270 1.23 6.21 4.75
CA GLY A 270 2.34 5.98 3.83
C GLY A 270 2.39 4.54 3.31
N TRP A 271 2.19 3.56 4.19
CA TRP A 271 2.21 2.14 3.82
C TRP A 271 1.03 1.77 2.92
N ILE A 272 -0.21 2.15 3.27
CA ILE A 272 -1.39 1.88 2.43
C ILE A 272 -1.19 2.51 1.05
N THR A 273 -0.82 3.78 1.00
CA THR A 273 -0.57 4.50 -0.25
C THR A 273 0.48 3.78 -1.10
N SER A 274 1.63 3.40 -0.51
CA SER A 274 2.72 2.74 -1.23
C SER A 274 2.33 1.32 -1.70
N THR A 275 1.63 0.56 -0.87
CA THR A 275 1.24 -0.82 -1.16
C THR A 275 0.27 -0.87 -2.34
N TYR A 276 -0.78 -0.05 -2.31
CA TYR A 276 -1.77 -0.05 -3.36
C TYR A 276 -1.34 0.72 -4.62
N GLY A 277 -0.41 1.66 -4.50
CA GLY A 277 0.24 2.29 -5.65
C GLY A 277 1.13 1.33 -6.47
N LYS A 278 1.56 0.22 -5.87
CA LYS A 278 2.37 -0.83 -6.52
C LYS A 278 1.56 -2.11 -6.81
N SER A 279 0.26 -2.09 -6.52
CA SER A 279 -0.59 -3.27 -6.71
C SER A 279 -0.72 -3.61 -8.19
N GLN A 280 -0.62 -4.90 -8.50
CA GLN A 280 -0.88 -5.44 -9.84
C GLN A 280 -2.36 -5.81 -10.04
N ILE A 281 -3.18 -5.67 -9.00
CA ILE A 281 -4.63 -5.91 -9.12
C ILE A 281 -5.25 -4.69 -9.77
N MET A 282 -5.92 -4.90 -10.91
CA MET A 282 -6.57 -3.83 -11.67
C MET A 282 -7.52 -3.00 -10.78
N GLY A 283 -7.42 -1.70 -10.86
CA GLY A 283 -8.26 -0.75 -10.12
C GLY A 283 -7.79 -0.42 -8.72
N MET A 284 -6.78 -1.11 -8.16
CA MET A 284 -6.25 -0.78 -6.83
C MET A 284 -5.51 0.55 -6.78
N ASP A 285 -5.10 1.10 -7.92
CA ASP A 285 -4.61 2.47 -8.02
C ASP A 285 -5.67 3.51 -7.60
N LYS A 286 -6.97 3.17 -7.61
CA LYS A 286 -8.02 3.99 -7.01
C LYS A 286 -7.79 4.18 -5.51
N VAL A 287 -7.35 3.13 -4.79
CA VAL A 287 -6.99 3.24 -3.36
C VAL A 287 -5.86 4.25 -3.18
N TYR A 288 -4.77 4.10 -3.95
CA TYR A 288 -3.64 5.04 -3.94
C TYR A 288 -4.07 6.49 -4.17
N THR A 289 -4.87 6.71 -5.21
CA THR A 289 -5.33 8.06 -5.60
C THR A 289 -6.23 8.67 -4.53
N TYR A 290 -7.18 7.90 -3.97
CA TYR A 290 -8.09 8.37 -2.92
C TYR A 290 -7.37 8.63 -1.59
N MET A 291 -6.42 7.79 -1.20
CA MET A 291 -5.59 8.01 -0.02
C MET A 291 -4.78 9.30 -0.15
N ARG A 292 -4.17 9.53 -1.31
CA ARG A 292 -3.40 10.77 -1.55
C ARG A 292 -4.30 12.00 -1.59
N ASN A 293 -5.45 11.93 -2.26
CA ASN A 293 -6.39 13.04 -2.28
C ASN A 293 -6.83 13.42 -0.86
N ARG A 294 -7.19 12.42 -0.02
CA ARG A 294 -7.69 12.66 1.35
C ARG A 294 -6.60 13.10 2.32
N TYR A 295 -5.45 12.43 2.35
CA TYR A 295 -4.45 12.63 3.40
C TYR A 295 -3.23 13.46 2.99
N TYR A 296 -3.05 13.71 1.69
CA TYR A 296 -1.95 14.57 1.22
C TYR A 296 -2.48 15.90 0.67
N CYS A 297 -3.60 15.88 -0.08
CA CYS A 297 -4.07 17.06 -0.81
C CYS A 297 -5.21 17.81 -0.11
N SER A 298 -5.87 17.22 0.90
CA SER A 298 -6.81 17.95 1.73
C SER A 298 -6.08 18.99 2.61
N LYS A 299 -6.82 19.99 3.06
CA LYS A 299 -6.31 20.99 4.00
C LYS A 299 -7.03 20.82 5.35
N ASN A 300 -6.24 20.83 6.43
CA ASN A 300 -6.75 20.87 7.79
C ASN A 300 -7.28 22.28 8.14
N SER A 301 -7.74 22.47 9.37
CA SER A 301 -8.24 23.77 9.87
C SER A 301 -7.20 24.91 9.83
N GLU A 302 -5.90 24.58 9.77
CA GLU A 302 -4.78 25.53 9.65
C GLU A 302 -4.44 25.82 8.17
N GLY A 303 -5.17 25.25 7.20
CA GLY A 303 -4.87 25.36 5.79
C GLY A 303 -3.70 24.52 5.30
N LYS A 304 -3.17 23.61 6.14
CA LYS A 304 -2.01 22.75 5.85
C LYS A 304 -2.44 21.32 5.53
N SER A 305 -1.62 20.62 4.75
CA SER A 305 -1.79 19.19 4.52
C SER A 305 -1.63 18.39 5.82
N PRO A 306 -2.44 17.34 6.04
CA PRO A 306 -2.20 16.37 7.12
C PRO A 306 -0.88 15.62 6.98
N ALA A 307 -0.33 15.49 5.77
CA ALA A 307 0.94 14.79 5.49
C ALA A 307 2.16 15.64 5.87
N PHE A 308 2.35 15.88 7.17
CA PHE A 308 3.43 16.71 7.72
C PHE A 308 4.86 16.22 7.38
N TRP A 309 4.98 14.98 6.90
CA TRP A 309 6.25 14.35 6.46
C TRP A 309 6.62 14.68 5.01
N VAL A 310 5.77 15.37 4.28
CA VAL A 310 6.03 15.80 2.90
C VAL A 310 6.45 17.26 2.89
N ALA A 311 7.51 17.58 2.16
CA ALA A 311 7.99 18.95 2.03
C ALA A 311 6.96 19.83 1.32
N GLU A 312 6.77 21.07 1.79
CA GLU A 312 5.69 21.97 1.36
C GLU A 312 5.75 22.29 -0.14
N ASP A 313 6.96 22.43 -0.70
CA ASP A 313 7.19 22.68 -2.12
C ASP A 313 6.72 21.55 -3.05
N LYS A 314 6.53 20.35 -2.52
CA LYS A 314 6.09 19.17 -3.29
C LYS A 314 4.58 19.04 -3.42
N PHE A 315 3.79 19.72 -2.57
CA PHE A 315 2.34 19.53 -2.57
C PHE A 315 1.65 20.01 -3.83
N LYS A 316 2.10 21.11 -4.44
CA LYS A 316 1.45 21.65 -5.64
C LYS A 316 1.43 20.63 -6.76
N ASP A 317 2.62 20.20 -7.19
CA ASP A 317 2.77 19.25 -8.31
C ASP A 317 2.11 17.90 -8.01
N LEU A 318 2.27 17.45 -6.75
CA LEU A 318 1.65 16.21 -6.28
C LEU A 318 0.13 16.27 -6.38
N CYS A 319 -0.49 17.37 -5.95
CA CYS A 319 -1.94 17.47 -5.91
C CYS A 319 -2.55 17.79 -7.28
N GLU A 320 -1.85 18.54 -8.14
CA GLU A 320 -2.24 18.70 -9.54
C GLU A 320 -2.28 17.34 -10.25
N LYS A 321 -1.26 16.51 -10.07
CA LYS A 321 -1.24 15.14 -10.62
C LYS A 321 -2.38 14.29 -10.07
N ILE A 322 -2.63 14.33 -8.78
CA ILE A 322 -3.72 13.56 -8.17
C ILE A 322 -5.10 13.98 -8.69
N GLN A 323 -5.33 15.26 -8.96
CA GLN A 323 -6.60 15.71 -9.59
C GLN A 323 -6.80 15.11 -10.99
N ILE A 324 -5.74 14.97 -11.77
CA ILE A 324 -5.80 14.26 -13.07
C ILE A 324 -6.13 12.78 -12.84
N GLU A 325 -5.38 12.10 -11.98
CA GLU A 325 -5.57 10.67 -11.69
C GLU A 325 -6.97 10.35 -11.14
N MET A 326 -7.58 11.25 -10.35
CA MET A 326 -8.95 11.10 -9.83
C MET A 326 -10.00 10.94 -10.94
N ASN A 327 -9.75 11.49 -12.11
CA ASN A 327 -10.63 11.37 -13.27
C ASN A 327 -10.38 10.09 -14.10
N LEU A 328 -9.35 9.31 -13.75
CA LEU A 328 -8.89 8.14 -14.52
C LEU A 328 -8.96 6.83 -13.74
N VAL A 329 -9.64 6.82 -12.58
CA VAL A 329 -9.81 5.62 -11.76
C VAL A 329 -11.03 4.79 -12.20
N MET A 330 -11.05 3.52 -11.81
CA MET A 330 -12.15 2.60 -12.10
C MET A 330 -13.50 3.13 -11.63
N GLY A 331 -14.53 3.00 -12.49
CA GLY A 331 -15.91 3.43 -12.23
C GLY A 331 -16.15 4.93 -12.44
N VAL A 332 -15.14 5.71 -12.79
CA VAL A 332 -15.27 7.15 -13.08
C VAL A 332 -15.37 7.35 -14.60
N ARG A 333 -16.11 8.37 -15.00
CA ARG A 333 -16.19 8.81 -16.39
C ARG A 333 -14.98 9.72 -16.67
N PRO A 334 -14.05 9.34 -17.54
CA PRO A 334 -12.85 10.13 -17.81
C PRO A 334 -13.21 11.41 -18.59
N PRO A 335 -12.30 12.39 -18.70
CA PRO A 335 -12.56 13.61 -19.48
C PRO A 335 -13.04 13.31 -20.89
N ASN A 336 -14.03 14.07 -21.37
CA ASN A 336 -14.52 13.88 -22.73
C ASN A 336 -13.45 14.26 -23.78
N LEU A 337 -13.41 13.51 -24.87
CA LEU A 337 -12.56 13.81 -26.02
C LEU A 337 -13.42 14.12 -27.24
N ILE A 338 -13.28 15.34 -27.74
CA ILE A 338 -13.92 15.80 -28.98
C ILE A 338 -12.81 16.20 -29.93
N LEU A 339 -12.50 15.32 -30.87
CA LEU A 339 -11.35 15.44 -31.76
C LEU A 339 -11.74 15.17 -33.22
N LYS A 340 -10.89 15.56 -34.14
CA LYS A 340 -11.10 15.38 -35.57
C LYS A 340 -10.54 14.06 -36.09
N ASP A 341 -11.18 13.50 -37.08
CA ASP A 341 -10.72 12.32 -37.80
C ASP A 341 -9.51 12.60 -38.76
N SER A 342 -9.02 11.54 -39.39
CA SER A 342 -7.88 11.63 -40.33
C SER A 342 -8.17 12.43 -41.59
N THR A 343 -9.39 12.77 -41.90
CA THR A 343 -9.79 13.67 -43.00
C THR A 343 -9.80 15.14 -42.59
N ASP A 344 -9.70 15.43 -41.28
CA ASP A 344 -9.81 16.76 -40.67
C ASP A 344 -11.18 17.46 -40.91
N ASN A 345 -12.20 16.69 -41.28
CA ASN A 345 -13.52 17.20 -41.61
C ASN A 345 -14.56 16.86 -40.56
N LYS A 346 -14.47 15.67 -39.93
CA LYS A 346 -15.50 15.18 -39.02
C LYS A 346 -15.01 15.20 -37.57
N TRP A 347 -15.84 15.76 -36.70
CA TRP A 347 -15.66 15.69 -35.26
C TRP A 347 -16.24 14.39 -34.70
N HIS A 348 -15.53 13.78 -33.77
CA HIS A 348 -15.98 12.64 -33.01
C HIS A 348 -15.93 12.97 -31.52
N ASN A 349 -16.99 12.62 -30.83
CA ASN A 349 -17.16 12.84 -29.39
C ASN A 349 -17.16 11.49 -28.67
N LEU A 350 -16.21 11.28 -27.76
CA LEU A 350 -16.05 10.02 -27.04
C LEU A 350 -17.33 9.61 -26.30
N TYR A 351 -17.99 10.57 -25.64
CA TYR A 351 -19.19 10.26 -24.89
C TYR A 351 -20.37 9.85 -25.77
N GLU A 352 -20.51 10.47 -26.93
CA GLU A 352 -21.55 10.07 -27.90
C GLU A 352 -21.27 8.68 -28.50
N VAL A 353 -19.99 8.34 -28.69
CA VAL A 353 -19.59 7.01 -29.13
C VAL A 353 -19.90 5.98 -28.07
N ALA A 354 -19.50 6.22 -26.81
CA ALA A 354 -19.78 5.32 -25.70
C ALA A 354 -21.27 5.07 -25.50
N GLN A 355 -22.12 6.10 -25.60
CA GLN A 355 -23.58 5.93 -25.47
C GLN A 355 -24.22 5.09 -26.57
N LYS A 356 -23.61 5.03 -27.76
CA LYS A 356 -24.09 4.26 -28.90
C LYS A 356 -23.56 2.82 -28.93
N SER A 357 -22.49 2.56 -28.19
CA SER A 357 -21.81 1.28 -28.12
C SER A 357 -22.12 0.56 -26.80
N GLU A 358 -22.06 -0.74 -26.76
CA GLU A 358 -22.15 -1.50 -25.52
C GLU A 358 -20.88 -1.33 -24.69
N TYR A 359 -19.72 -1.38 -25.38
CA TYR A 359 -18.42 -1.04 -24.81
C TYR A 359 -17.60 -0.21 -25.79
N THR A 360 -16.73 0.65 -25.27
CA THR A 360 -15.79 1.44 -26.07
C THR A 360 -14.38 1.18 -25.60
N VAL A 361 -13.51 0.77 -26.53
CA VAL A 361 -12.06 0.68 -26.30
C VAL A 361 -11.45 2.04 -26.64
N LEU A 362 -11.05 2.80 -25.63
CA LEU A 362 -10.31 4.05 -25.80
C LEU A 362 -8.81 3.72 -25.87
N TYR A 363 -8.21 3.98 -27.01
CA TYR A 363 -6.85 3.57 -27.37
C TYR A 363 -5.97 4.76 -27.73
N PHE A 364 -4.94 5.02 -26.93
CA PHE A 364 -3.94 6.06 -27.21
C PHE A 364 -2.71 5.44 -27.85
N TRP A 365 -2.26 6.00 -28.98
CA TRP A 365 -1.17 5.42 -29.74
C TRP A 365 -0.32 6.46 -30.50
N ASP A 366 0.89 6.04 -30.88
CA ASP A 366 1.84 6.85 -31.64
C ASP A 366 2.33 6.02 -32.84
N PRO A 367 2.28 6.54 -34.08
CA PRO A 367 2.74 5.84 -35.28
C PRO A 367 4.23 5.48 -35.23
N GLU A 368 5.04 6.20 -34.47
CA GLU A 368 6.47 5.92 -34.31
C GLU A 368 6.79 4.96 -33.14
N CYS A 369 5.83 4.66 -32.29
CA CYS A 369 6.01 3.74 -31.18
C CYS A 369 6.11 2.28 -31.65
N GLY A 370 7.21 1.60 -31.30
CA GLY A 370 7.44 0.20 -31.70
C GLY A 370 6.40 -0.79 -31.16
N HIS A 371 5.85 -0.56 -29.96
CA HIS A 371 4.78 -1.38 -29.40
C HIS A 371 3.47 -1.14 -30.15
N CYS A 372 3.12 0.11 -30.46
CA CYS A 372 1.94 0.44 -31.24
C CYS A 372 1.98 -0.21 -32.63
N LYS A 373 3.15 -0.25 -33.27
CA LYS A 373 3.33 -0.93 -34.55
C LYS A 373 3.01 -2.42 -34.52
N LYS A 374 3.16 -3.07 -33.34
CA LYS A 374 2.83 -4.48 -33.13
C LYS A 374 1.37 -4.69 -32.68
N THR A 375 0.86 -3.84 -31.81
CA THR A 375 -0.45 -4.02 -31.16
C THR A 375 -1.61 -3.51 -32.01
N THR A 376 -1.47 -2.38 -32.71
CA THR A 376 -2.55 -1.78 -33.49
C THR A 376 -3.09 -2.69 -34.61
N PRO A 377 -2.28 -3.45 -35.38
CA PRO A 377 -2.80 -4.41 -36.36
C PRO A 377 -3.59 -5.57 -35.73
N LYS A 378 -3.18 -6.02 -34.53
CA LYS A 378 -3.93 -7.02 -33.77
C LYS A 378 -5.30 -6.45 -33.36
N LEU A 379 -5.33 -5.21 -32.85
CA LEU A 379 -6.57 -4.53 -32.47
C LEU A 379 -7.51 -4.35 -33.66
N GLN A 380 -6.99 -3.99 -34.86
CA GLN A 380 -7.79 -3.94 -36.11
C GLN A 380 -8.39 -5.31 -36.45
N THR A 381 -7.61 -6.38 -36.27
CA THR A 381 -8.09 -7.76 -36.49
C THR A 381 -9.23 -8.13 -35.54
N LEU A 382 -9.12 -7.77 -34.25
CA LEU A 382 -10.20 -7.96 -33.27
C LEU A 382 -11.45 -7.17 -33.66
N TYR A 383 -11.28 -5.92 -34.08
CA TYR A 383 -12.38 -5.06 -34.49
C TYR A 383 -13.15 -5.67 -35.66
N ASP A 384 -12.48 -6.09 -36.72
CA ASP A 384 -13.13 -6.64 -37.93
C ASP A 384 -13.77 -8.00 -37.70
N LYS A 385 -13.14 -8.87 -36.88
CA LYS A 385 -13.61 -10.25 -36.71
C LYS A 385 -14.59 -10.44 -35.56
N LYS A 386 -14.58 -9.55 -34.56
CA LYS A 386 -15.38 -9.73 -33.35
C LYS A 386 -16.14 -8.48 -32.90
N PHE A 387 -15.52 -7.31 -32.84
CA PHE A 387 -16.05 -6.18 -32.09
C PHE A 387 -17.15 -5.43 -32.83
N ARG A 388 -16.96 -5.18 -34.13
CA ARG A 388 -17.91 -4.43 -34.96
C ARG A 388 -19.32 -4.99 -34.91
N GLU A 389 -19.47 -6.30 -35.07
CA GLU A 389 -20.78 -6.98 -35.04
C GLU A 389 -21.38 -7.10 -33.64
N ARG A 390 -20.58 -6.84 -32.61
CA ARG A 390 -20.93 -6.98 -31.21
C ARG A 390 -21.18 -5.63 -30.51
N ASN A 391 -21.34 -4.58 -31.28
CA ASN A 391 -21.55 -3.22 -30.79
C ASN A 391 -20.43 -2.76 -29.82
N ILE A 392 -19.18 -3.13 -30.12
CA ILE A 392 -17.98 -2.66 -29.42
C ILE A 392 -17.24 -1.73 -30.38
N GLU A 393 -17.08 -0.47 -30.00
CA GLU A 393 -16.38 0.53 -30.81
C GLU A 393 -14.96 0.77 -30.27
N ILE A 394 -14.05 1.16 -31.18
CA ILE A 394 -12.71 1.58 -30.81
C ILE A 394 -12.57 3.07 -31.13
N PHE A 395 -12.28 3.87 -30.10
CA PHE A 395 -11.98 5.28 -30.20
C PHE A 395 -10.47 5.47 -30.03
N ALA A 396 -9.75 5.54 -31.16
CA ALA A 396 -8.31 5.60 -31.16
C ALA A 396 -7.81 7.05 -31.29
N VAL A 397 -7.04 7.50 -30.31
CA VAL A 397 -6.44 8.84 -30.27
C VAL A 397 -4.98 8.72 -30.66
N GLY A 398 -4.62 9.23 -31.81
CA GLY A 398 -3.26 9.18 -32.35
C GLY A 398 -2.47 10.46 -32.06
N LYS A 399 -1.16 10.32 -31.95
CA LYS A 399 -0.25 11.46 -31.98
C LYS A 399 -0.06 11.91 -33.42
N ALA A 400 -0.44 13.15 -33.74
CA ALA A 400 -0.54 13.63 -35.11
C ALA A 400 -0.26 15.14 -35.26
N VAL A 401 0.77 15.66 -34.60
CA VAL A 401 1.17 17.07 -34.70
C VAL A 401 2.49 17.20 -35.45
N GLY A 402 2.60 18.13 -36.37
CA GLY A 402 3.79 18.38 -37.14
C GLY A 402 4.14 17.21 -38.07
N LYS A 403 5.38 16.76 -38.03
CA LYS A 403 5.85 15.61 -38.83
C LYS A 403 5.07 14.32 -38.58
N ASP A 404 4.46 14.18 -37.41
CA ASP A 404 3.73 12.98 -37.01
C ASP A 404 2.36 12.89 -37.73
N PHE A 405 1.82 13.99 -38.28
CA PHE A 405 0.52 14.00 -38.95
C PHE A 405 0.46 13.13 -40.20
N GLU A 406 1.46 13.24 -41.06
CA GLU A 406 1.53 12.39 -42.26
C GLU A 406 1.90 10.94 -41.93
N ALA A 407 2.75 10.70 -40.91
CA ALA A 407 3.05 9.37 -40.41
C ALA A 407 1.80 8.69 -39.85
N TRP A 408 0.98 9.41 -39.08
CA TRP A 408 -0.29 8.95 -38.54
C TRP A 408 -1.29 8.55 -39.64
N LYS A 409 -1.50 9.42 -40.64
CA LYS A 409 -2.39 9.11 -41.78
C LYS A 409 -1.88 7.93 -42.61
N LYS A 410 -0.57 7.87 -42.82
CA LYS A 410 0.07 6.78 -43.54
C LYS A 410 -0.16 5.45 -42.84
N PHE A 411 0.06 5.41 -41.51
CA PHE A 411 -0.11 4.21 -40.71
C PHE A 411 -1.58 3.71 -40.74
N ILE A 412 -2.56 4.62 -40.62
CA ILE A 412 -4.00 4.30 -40.73
C ILE A 412 -4.30 3.63 -42.10
N ARG A 413 -3.79 4.17 -43.22
CA ARG A 413 -3.99 3.61 -44.56
C ARG A 413 -3.35 2.24 -44.72
N GLU A 414 -2.08 2.13 -44.34
CA GLU A 414 -1.31 0.88 -44.49
C GLU A 414 -1.88 -0.29 -43.67
N ASN A 415 -2.37 -0.01 -42.48
CA ASN A 415 -2.98 -1.01 -41.60
C ASN A 415 -4.51 -1.13 -41.79
N LYS A 416 -5.07 -0.44 -42.78
CA LYS A 416 -6.51 -0.45 -43.13
C LYS A 416 -7.40 -0.26 -41.87
N MET A 417 -7.02 0.69 -41.03
CA MET A 417 -7.74 0.93 -39.76
C MET A 417 -9.13 1.52 -40.07
N THR A 418 -10.17 0.78 -39.67
CA THR A 418 -11.57 1.08 -40.00
C THR A 418 -12.39 1.54 -38.80
N PHE A 419 -11.86 1.43 -37.60
CA PHE A 419 -12.43 2.00 -36.38
C PHE A 419 -12.19 3.53 -36.34
N ILE A 420 -12.77 4.21 -35.36
CA ILE A 420 -12.65 5.66 -35.20
C ILE A 420 -11.21 6.04 -34.86
N ASN A 421 -10.57 6.80 -35.76
CA ASN A 421 -9.22 7.34 -35.55
C ASN A 421 -9.30 8.87 -35.50
N VAL A 422 -8.93 9.44 -34.35
CA VAL A 422 -8.97 10.88 -34.09
C VAL A 422 -7.62 11.40 -33.59
N ALA A 423 -7.42 12.69 -33.73
CA ALA A 423 -6.23 13.36 -33.20
C ALA A 423 -6.45 14.87 -33.02
N VAL A 424 -5.52 15.52 -32.31
CA VAL A 424 -5.26 16.94 -32.49
C VAL A 424 -4.48 17.06 -33.83
N THR A 425 -5.21 17.38 -34.91
CA THR A 425 -4.63 17.49 -36.24
C THR A 425 -3.75 18.75 -36.35
N ASP A 426 -2.86 18.82 -37.37
CA ASP A 426 -2.03 20.02 -37.59
C ASP A 426 -2.86 21.30 -37.69
N LYS A 427 -3.98 21.24 -38.43
CA LYS A 427 -4.88 22.39 -38.60
C LYS A 427 -5.53 22.78 -37.27
N LEU A 428 -5.97 21.80 -36.49
CA LEU A 428 -6.55 22.04 -35.17
C LEU A 428 -5.52 22.62 -34.19
N TYR A 429 -4.29 22.10 -34.24
CA TYR A 429 -3.17 22.57 -33.42
C TYR A 429 -2.82 24.03 -33.73
N GLU A 430 -2.72 24.39 -35.02
CA GLU A 430 -2.42 25.78 -35.44
C GLU A 430 -3.52 26.76 -35.05
N ILE A 431 -4.79 26.36 -35.11
CA ILE A 431 -5.91 27.17 -34.59
C ILE A 431 -5.80 27.33 -33.08
N ALA A 432 -5.58 26.23 -32.34
CA ALA A 432 -5.45 26.25 -30.89
C ALA A 432 -4.29 27.14 -30.40
N LYS A 433 -3.18 27.14 -31.16
CA LYS A 433 -2.01 27.96 -30.86
C LYS A 433 -2.24 29.46 -31.09
N LYS A 434 -3.06 29.82 -32.08
CA LYS A 434 -3.35 31.23 -32.43
C LYS A 434 -4.48 31.80 -31.55
N ASP A 435 -5.56 31.09 -31.42
CA ASP A 435 -6.73 31.50 -30.67
C ASP A 435 -7.45 30.29 -30.03
N PRO A 436 -6.97 29.80 -28.87
CA PRO A 436 -7.59 28.67 -28.19
C PRO A 436 -9.04 28.96 -27.80
N ASN A 437 -9.39 30.23 -27.53
CA ASN A 437 -10.73 30.65 -27.12
C ASN A 437 -11.78 30.48 -28.22
N SER A 438 -11.37 30.37 -29.48
CA SER A 438 -12.28 30.03 -30.57
C SER A 438 -12.74 28.58 -30.54
N LEU A 439 -11.96 27.70 -29.91
CA LEU A 439 -12.15 26.25 -29.89
C LEU A 439 -12.78 25.71 -28.60
N VAL A 440 -12.48 26.33 -27.48
CA VAL A 440 -12.87 25.81 -26.16
C VAL A 440 -13.82 26.77 -25.42
N PRO A 441 -14.64 26.26 -24.48
CA PRO A 441 -15.48 27.10 -23.62
C PRO A 441 -14.64 28.08 -22.79
N VAL A 442 -15.07 29.33 -22.75
CA VAL A 442 -14.44 30.40 -21.95
C VAL A 442 -15.51 31.01 -21.05
N PRO A 443 -15.21 31.30 -19.78
CA PRO A 443 -16.15 31.95 -18.88
C PRO A 443 -16.70 33.26 -19.47
N GLY A 444 -18.03 33.40 -19.51
CA GLY A 444 -18.72 34.55 -20.07
C GLY A 444 -18.96 34.50 -21.59
N ASP A 445 -18.49 33.51 -22.30
CA ASP A 445 -18.77 33.26 -23.72
C ASP A 445 -19.78 32.12 -23.90
N ASN A 446 -21.00 32.41 -24.26
CA ASN A 446 -22.09 31.43 -24.42
C ASN A 446 -22.15 30.79 -25.82
N ARG A 447 -21.22 31.09 -26.70
CA ARG A 447 -21.17 30.48 -28.04
C ARG A 447 -20.80 29.02 -27.96
N PRO A 448 -21.47 28.12 -28.69
CA PRO A 448 -21.07 26.71 -28.79
C PRO A 448 -19.62 26.57 -29.26
N LYS A 449 -18.85 25.74 -28.60
CA LYS A 449 -17.46 25.48 -28.95
C LYS A 449 -17.26 24.06 -29.50
N PRO A 450 -16.37 23.89 -30.49
CA PRO A 450 -16.24 22.60 -31.17
C PRO A 450 -15.53 21.53 -30.33
N THR A 451 -14.71 21.91 -29.34
CA THR A 451 -13.95 20.97 -28.51
C THR A 451 -13.78 21.49 -27.07
N THR A 452 -12.96 20.80 -26.27
CA THR A 452 -12.65 21.17 -24.88
C THR A 452 -11.14 21.30 -24.69
N LEU A 453 -10.74 21.96 -23.59
CA LEU A 453 -9.34 22.12 -23.24
C LEU A 453 -8.68 20.74 -22.95
N GLU A 454 -9.44 19.86 -22.31
CA GLU A 454 -9.00 18.49 -22.00
C GLU A 454 -8.74 17.70 -23.28
N SER A 455 -9.54 17.89 -24.32
CA SER A 455 -9.35 17.25 -25.62
C SER A 455 -8.06 17.73 -26.32
N LEU A 456 -7.81 19.04 -26.28
CA LEU A 456 -6.60 19.62 -26.88
C LEU A 456 -5.33 19.21 -26.12
N ASN A 457 -5.45 19.05 -24.79
CA ASN A 457 -4.35 18.63 -23.91
C ASN A 457 -4.51 17.18 -23.44
N TYR A 458 -5.02 16.29 -24.30
CA TYR A 458 -5.36 14.92 -23.93
C TYR A 458 -4.20 14.16 -23.27
N GLN A 459 -2.96 14.44 -23.67
CA GLN A 459 -1.77 13.83 -23.07
C GLN A 459 -1.68 14.12 -21.57
N THR A 460 -1.92 15.36 -21.16
CA THR A 460 -1.96 15.75 -19.75
C THR A 460 -3.24 15.25 -19.07
N SER A 461 -4.39 15.42 -19.71
CA SER A 461 -5.70 15.05 -19.12
C SER A 461 -5.86 13.55 -18.88
N TYR A 462 -5.12 12.73 -19.61
CA TYR A 462 -5.10 11.27 -19.50
C TYR A 462 -3.78 10.72 -18.96
N ASP A 463 -2.86 11.58 -18.51
CA ASP A 463 -1.55 11.20 -17.96
C ASP A 463 -0.76 10.28 -18.92
N ILE A 464 -0.72 10.63 -20.24
CA ILE A 464 -0.10 9.80 -21.28
C ILE A 464 1.39 10.10 -21.35
N PHE A 465 2.21 9.30 -20.67
CA PHE A 465 3.67 9.37 -20.77
C PHE A 465 4.25 8.43 -21.83
N SER A 466 3.54 7.34 -22.09
CA SER A 466 3.95 6.28 -23.00
C SER A 466 2.75 5.72 -23.75
N THR A 467 3.02 5.10 -24.89
CA THR A 467 2.01 4.46 -25.73
C THR A 467 2.43 3.00 -26.03
N PRO A 468 1.46 2.10 -26.23
CA PRO A 468 0.02 2.34 -26.22
C PRO A 468 -0.56 2.43 -24.80
N GLN A 469 -1.65 3.20 -24.62
CA GLN A 469 -2.48 3.13 -23.42
C GLN A 469 -3.93 2.76 -23.78
N VAL A 470 -4.55 1.94 -22.95
CA VAL A 470 -5.89 1.41 -23.19
C VAL A 470 -6.77 1.61 -21.98
N TYR A 471 -8.00 2.08 -22.24
CA TYR A 471 -9.12 2.06 -21.31
C TYR A 471 -10.29 1.35 -21.97
N ILE A 472 -11.09 0.60 -21.21
CA ILE A 472 -12.37 0.09 -21.66
C ILE A 472 -13.46 0.85 -20.91
N LEU A 473 -14.41 1.38 -21.66
CA LEU A 473 -15.54 2.14 -21.11
C LEU A 473 -16.83 1.33 -21.32
N ASP A 474 -17.72 1.41 -20.32
CA ASP A 474 -19.09 0.93 -20.45
C ASP A 474 -19.97 1.91 -21.23
N LYS A 475 -21.26 1.58 -21.37
CA LYS A 475 -22.26 2.40 -22.08
C LYS A 475 -22.49 3.77 -21.42
N GLU A 476 -22.29 3.89 -20.11
CA GLU A 476 -22.33 5.14 -19.38
C GLU A 476 -21.04 5.97 -19.57
N GLY A 477 -20.05 5.43 -20.26
CA GLY A 477 -18.73 6.03 -20.49
C GLY A 477 -17.80 5.93 -19.27
N LYS A 478 -18.07 5.05 -18.30
CA LYS A 478 -17.22 4.83 -17.12
C LYS A 478 -16.11 3.84 -17.41
N ILE A 479 -14.95 4.06 -16.84
CA ILE A 479 -13.81 3.15 -16.95
C ILE A 479 -14.11 1.84 -16.21
N ILE A 480 -14.13 0.72 -16.94
CA ILE A 480 -14.30 -0.64 -16.42
C ILE A 480 -13.02 -1.49 -16.51
N ALA A 481 -12.06 -1.05 -17.32
CA ALA A 481 -10.71 -1.61 -17.35
C ALA A 481 -9.70 -0.59 -17.85
N LYS A 482 -8.43 -0.80 -17.50
CA LYS A 482 -7.30 0.00 -17.98
C LYS A 482 -6.01 -0.78 -17.94
N ARG A 483 -5.03 -0.36 -18.78
CA ARG A 483 -3.71 -1.00 -18.84
C ARG A 483 -3.78 -2.48 -19.20
N VAL A 484 -4.62 -2.81 -20.17
CA VAL A 484 -4.89 -4.18 -20.63
C VAL A 484 -4.25 -4.43 -21.98
N SER A 485 -3.66 -5.61 -22.18
CA SER A 485 -3.13 -6.07 -23.46
C SER A 485 -4.23 -6.45 -24.43
N ILE A 486 -3.87 -6.70 -25.68
CA ILE A 486 -4.84 -7.08 -26.73
C ILE A 486 -5.55 -8.41 -26.39
N SER A 487 -4.83 -9.38 -25.87
CA SER A 487 -5.43 -10.66 -25.44
C SER A 487 -6.36 -10.46 -24.24
N GLN A 488 -6.01 -9.61 -23.29
CA GLN A 488 -6.85 -9.28 -22.13
C GLN A 488 -8.10 -8.49 -22.53
N ILE A 489 -8.01 -7.56 -23.51
CA ILE A 489 -9.19 -6.88 -24.07
C ILE A 489 -10.18 -7.90 -24.64
N GLU A 490 -9.67 -8.84 -25.47
CA GLU A 490 -10.50 -9.91 -26.06
C GLU A 490 -11.17 -10.76 -25.00
N GLU A 491 -10.40 -11.27 -24.05
CA GLU A 491 -10.91 -12.12 -22.97
C GLU A 491 -11.96 -11.42 -22.12
N MET A 492 -11.69 -10.19 -21.72
CA MET A 492 -12.57 -9.42 -20.86
C MET A 492 -13.89 -9.09 -21.55
N LEU A 493 -13.86 -8.61 -22.80
CA LEU A 493 -15.07 -8.27 -23.54
C LEU A 493 -15.87 -9.51 -23.93
N ASP A 494 -15.22 -10.64 -24.20
CA ASP A 494 -15.90 -11.92 -24.37
C ASP A 494 -16.62 -12.34 -23.07
N ALA A 495 -15.96 -12.17 -21.92
CA ALA A 495 -16.54 -12.50 -20.62
C ALA A 495 -17.73 -11.60 -20.26
N LEU A 496 -17.61 -10.30 -20.45
CA LEU A 496 -18.66 -9.31 -20.15
C LEU A 496 -19.92 -9.54 -20.97
N GLN A 497 -19.79 -10.01 -22.21
CA GLN A 497 -20.92 -10.34 -23.09
C GLN A 497 -21.38 -11.82 -23.00
N GLY A 498 -20.90 -12.58 -22.00
CA GLY A 498 -21.27 -13.98 -21.82
C GLY A 498 -20.78 -14.92 -22.91
N LYS A 499 -19.71 -14.55 -23.63
CA LYS A 499 -19.15 -15.25 -24.79
C LYS A 499 -17.77 -15.87 -24.52
N LYS A 500 -17.55 -16.36 -23.30
CA LYS A 500 -16.26 -16.93 -22.86
C LYS A 500 -15.77 -18.12 -23.71
N ASP A 501 -16.72 -18.86 -24.30
CA ASP A 501 -16.43 -20.07 -25.06
C ASP A 501 -16.03 -19.80 -26.52
N LEU A 502 -16.04 -18.55 -26.97
CA LEU A 502 -15.59 -18.20 -28.32
C LEU A 502 -14.08 -18.43 -28.45
N PRO A 503 -13.63 -18.94 -29.61
CA PRO A 503 -12.21 -19.09 -29.91
C PRO A 503 -11.48 -17.75 -29.77
N LYS A 504 -10.34 -17.75 -29.08
CA LYS A 504 -9.48 -16.58 -28.96
C LYS A 504 -8.70 -16.39 -30.26
N LEU A 505 -8.63 -15.14 -30.73
CA LEU A 505 -7.81 -14.78 -31.90
C LEU A 505 -6.34 -14.59 -31.53
N PHE A 506 -6.11 -14.17 -30.29
CA PHE A 506 -4.75 -13.95 -29.77
C PHE A 506 -4.56 -14.72 -28.45
N PRO A 507 -3.51 -15.55 -28.36
CA PRO A 507 -3.15 -16.18 -27.09
C PRO A 507 -2.65 -15.13 -26.09
N PRO A 508 -2.69 -15.42 -24.77
CA PRO A 508 -2.05 -14.59 -23.77
C PRO A 508 -0.57 -14.31 -24.11
N ASP A 509 -0.17 -13.05 -24.00
CA ASP A 509 1.20 -12.60 -24.25
C ASP A 509 1.76 -11.97 -22.94
N PRO A 510 2.50 -12.76 -22.12
CA PRO A 510 2.98 -12.27 -20.82
C PRO A 510 3.94 -11.05 -20.94
N GLU A 511 4.64 -10.89 -22.07
CA GLU A 511 5.51 -9.73 -22.30
C GLU A 511 4.67 -8.47 -22.59
N GLU A 512 3.64 -8.59 -23.44
CA GLU A 512 2.69 -7.51 -23.70
C GLU A 512 1.93 -7.14 -22.41
N ASP A 513 1.45 -8.13 -21.63
CA ASP A 513 0.78 -7.91 -20.36
C ASP A 513 1.66 -7.12 -19.37
N LYS A 514 2.91 -7.52 -19.22
CA LYS A 514 3.87 -6.85 -18.33
C LYS A 514 4.18 -5.42 -18.79
N GLN A 515 4.31 -5.20 -20.08
CA GLN A 515 4.55 -3.87 -20.64
C GLN A 515 3.37 -2.93 -20.41
N MET A 516 2.14 -3.40 -20.63
CA MET A 516 0.93 -2.62 -20.40
C MET A 516 0.71 -2.25 -18.92
N GLN A 517 1.21 -3.05 -17.98
CA GLN A 517 1.13 -2.80 -16.54
C GLN A 517 2.21 -1.85 -16.03
N GLN A 518 3.33 -1.71 -16.72
CA GLN A 518 4.43 -0.81 -16.33
C GLN A 518 4.17 0.66 -16.70
N HIS A 519 3.17 0.92 -17.49
CA HIS A 519 2.71 2.24 -17.94
C HIS A 519 1.43 2.64 -17.21
#